data_39203952d736c0eb188f12c8bd57c503
#
_entry.id   39203952d736c0eb188f12c8bd57c503
#
_cell.length_a   1.000
_cell.length_b   1.000
_cell.length_c   1.000
_cell.angle_alpha   90.00
_cell.angle_beta   90.00
_cell.angle_gamma   90.00
#
_symmetry.space_group_name_H-M   'P 1'
#
loop_
_entity.id
_entity.type
_entity.pdbx_description
1 polymer ?
#
loop_
_entity_poly.entity_id
_entity_poly.type
_entity_poly.pdbx_seq_one_letter_code
_entity_poly.pdbx_strand_id
1 'polypeptide(L)'
;MSDHGYEAGRLNLPFVGISTFGKRPYVVDWDAIKADVAILGAPFDFGTQWRPGARFGPRAVREASTLFSFGHAGAYDHEDDATYLASDVRIVDLGDADIIHTKTDESHANIEFG
;
A
#
# COMPACT_ATOMS: atom_id res chain seq x y z
N MET A 1 7.72 18.34 -0.59
CA MET A 1 7.50 17.60 -1.84
C MET A 1 6.08 17.08 -1.86
N SER A 2 5.40 17.23 -2.97
CA SER A 2 4.08 16.68 -3.13
C SER A 2 4.17 15.18 -3.35
N ASP A 3 3.47 14.43 -2.53
CA ASP A 3 3.44 12.97 -2.57
C ASP A 3 2.14 12.44 -3.17
N HIS A 4 1.18 13.32 -3.43
CA HIS A 4 -0.09 12.96 -4.03
C HIS A 4 -0.23 13.59 -5.41
N GLY A 5 -0.87 12.88 -6.33
CA GLY A 5 -1.02 13.33 -7.72
C GLY A 5 -1.67 14.70 -7.85
N TYR A 6 -2.65 15.00 -7.03
CA TYR A 6 -3.29 16.33 -7.02
C TYR A 6 -2.30 17.43 -6.71
N GLU A 7 -1.48 17.25 -5.69
CA GLU A 7 -0.52 18.24 -5.24
C GLU A 7 0.57 18.46 -6.26
N ALA A 8 0.87 17.43 -7.05
CA ALA A 8 1.82 17.52 -8.15
C ALA A 8 1.21 18.08 -9.45
N GLY A 9 -0.05 18.54 -9.40
CA GLY A 9 -0.75 19.05 -10.59
C GLY A 9 -1.29 17.97 -11.52
N ARG A 10 -1.35 16.72 -11.05
CA ARG A 10 -1.86 15.59 -11.82
C ARG A 10 -3.15 15.06 -11.17
N LEU A 11 -4.09 14.65 -12.00
CA LEU A 11 -5.31 14.02 -11.49
C LEU A 11 -5.02 12.56 -11.18
N ASN A 12 -5.02 12.22 -9.91
CA ASN A 12 -4.80 10.86 -9.44
C ASN A 12 -6.11 10.26 -8.89
N LEU A 13 -7.06 10.12 -9.78
CA LEU A 13 -8.40 9.62 -9.48
C LEU A 13 -8.37 8.10 -9.25
N PRO A 14 -9.41 7.51 -8.66
CA PRO A 14 -9.43 6.07 -8.36
C PRO A 14 -9.14 5.17 -9.54
N PHE A 15 -9.60 5.54 -10.73
CA PHE A 15 -9.49 4.73 -11.94
C PHE A 15 -8.35 5.16 -12.86
N VAL A 16 -7.46 6.04 -12.39
CA VAL A 16 -6.39 6.61 -13.22
C VAL A 16 -5.03 6.35 -12.53
N GLY A 17 -4.03 6.02 -13.33
CA GLY A 17 -2.67 5.90 -12.85
C GLY A 17 -2.38 4.59 -12.13
N ILE A 18 -1.37 4.60 -11.29
CA ILE A 18 -0.90 3.42 -10.59
C ILE A 18 -1.74 3.18 -9.33
N SER A 19 -2.17 1.94 -9.14
CA SER A 19 -2.98 1.54 -7.99
C SER A 19 -2.07 1.24 -6.80
N THR A 20 -1.69 2.27 -6.07
CA THR A 20 -1.07 2.12 -4.76
C THR A 20 -2.15 2.04 -3.68
N PHE A 21 -1.78 1.64 -2.46
CA PHE A 21 -2.73 1.57 -1.37
C PHE A 21 -3.30 2.95 -1.05
N GLY A 22 -4.61 3.10 -1.20
CA GLY A 22 -5.30 4.37 -0.99
C GLY A 22 -4.79 5.51 -1.86
N LYS A 23 -4.15 5.20 -2.98
CA LYS A 23 -3.48 6.17 -3.86
C LYS A 23 -2.41 6.98 -3.11
N ARG A 24 -1.84 6.38 -2.08
CA ARG A 24 -0.73 6.98 -1.32
C ARG A 24 0.57 6.91 -2.12
N PRO A 25 1.57 7.73 -1.77
CA PRO A 25 2.84 7.75 -2.50
C PRO A 25 3.54 6.40 -2.48
N TYR A 26 4.14 6.01 -3.61
CA TYR A 26 4.95 4.82 -3.73
C TYR A 26 6.41 5.17 -3.52
N VAL A 27 7.06 4.49 -2.57
CA VAL A 27 8.46 4.70 -2.24
C VAL A 27 9.25 3.49 -2.72
N VAL A 28 10.14 3.71 -3.68
CA VAL A 28 11.00 2.66 -4.24
C VAL A 28 12.23 2.44 -3.36
N ASP A 29 12.82 3.50 -2.86
CA ASP A 29 14.02 3.45 -2.03
C ASP A 29 13.63 3.35 -0.55
N TRP A 30 13.70 2.15 -0.01
CA TRP A 30 13.30 1.88 1.37
C TRP A 30 14.24 2.56 2.39
N ASP A 31 15.48 2.86 2.00
CA ASP A 31 16.41 3.56 2.90
C ASP A 31 16.05 5.03 3.06
N ALA A 32 15.28 5.56 2.16
CA ALA A 32 14.88 6.97 2.15
C ALA A 32 13.43 7.19 2.65
N ILE A 33 12.85 6.23 3.36
CA ILE A 33 11.48 6.34 3.85
C ILE A 33 11.37 7.42 4.91
N LYS A 34 10.41 8.33 4.71
CA LYS A 34 10.02 9.35 5.71
C LYS A 34 8.51 9.32 5.83
N ALA A 35 8.02 8.45 6.67
CA ALA A 35 6.58 8.23 6.84
C ALA A 35 6.26 7.79 8.26
N ASP A 36 5.01 7.99 8.65
CA ASP A 36 4.50 7.48 9.93
C ASP A 36 4.02 6.05 9.78
N VAL A 37 3.49 5.71 8.61
CA VAL A 37 2.98 4.37 8.29
C VAL A 37 3.51 3.95 6.92
N ALA A 38 4.00 2.73 6.83
CA ALA A 38 4.42 2.14 5.58
C ALA A 38 3.64 0.84 5.33
N ILE A 39 3.19 0.66 4.11
CA ILE A 39 2.42 -0.51 3.70
C ILE A 39 3.34 -1.40 2.85
N LEU A 40 3.52 -2.64 3.28
CA LEU A 40 4.30 -3.63 2.55
C LEU A 40 3.43 -4.85 2.28
N GLY A 41 3.38 -5.31 1.05
CA GLY A 41 2.70 -6.55 0.69
C GLY A 41 3.60 -7.76 0.85
N ALA A 42 3.00 -8.90 1.18
CA ALA A 42 3.68 -10.18 1.22
C ALA A 42 2.86 -11.19 0.41
N PRO A 43 2.98 -11.18 -0.93
CA PRO A 43 2.16 -12.01 -1.81
C PRO A 43 2.68 -13.46 -1.87
N PHE A 44 2.52 -14.18 -0.78
CA PHE A 44 3.03 -15.53 -0.61
C PHE A 44 1.92 -16.49 -0.20
N ASP A 45 1.84 -17.63 -0.88
CA ASP A 45 0.84 -18.66 -0.58
C ASP A 45 1.32 -20.09 -0.83
N PHE A 46 2.63 -20.33 -0.88
CA PHE A 46 3.15 -21.68 -0.97
C PHE A 46 2.86 -22.46 0.30
N GLY A 47 2.48 -23.70 0.15
CA GLY A 47 2.09 -24.54 1.26
C GLY A 47 0.64 -24.44 1.65
N THR A 48 -0.14 -23.65 0.98
CA THR A 48 -1.59 -23.58 1.20
C THR A 48 -2.23 -24.88 0.75
N GLN A 49 -2.88 -25.56 1.66
CA GLN A 49 -3.49 -26.87 1.40
C GLN A 49 -4.86 -26.77 0.74
N TRP A 50 -5.52 -25.63 0.90
CA TRP A 50 -6.89 -25.44 0.42
C TRP A 50 -7.03 -24.04 -0.17
N ARG A 51 -7.43 -23.98 -1.44
CA ARG A 51 -7.71 -22.73 -2.16
C ARG A 51 -6.58 -21.70 -2.09
N PRO A 52 -5.45 -21.95 -2.76
CA PRO A 52 -4.39 -20.96 -2.86
C PRO A 52 -4.88 -19.73 -3.59
N GLY A 53 -4.23 -18.60 -3.38
CA GLY A 53 -4.59 -17.34 -4.02
C GLY A 53 -4.19 -16.11 -3.21
N ALA A 54 -3.64 -16.30 -2.01
CA ALA A 54 -3.19 -15.19 -1.19
C ALA A 54 -2.13 -14.35 -1.90
N ARG A 55 -1.42 -14.91 -2.90
CA ARG A 55 -0.46 -14.18 -3.73
C ARG A 55 -1.08 -12.99 -4.46
N PHE A 56 -2.37 -13.00 -4.67
CA PHE A 56 -3.10 -11.90 -5.30
C PHE A 56 -3.70 -10.92 -4.29
N GLY A 57 -3.53 -11.19 -2.99
CA GLY A 57 -4.09 -10.39 -1.91
C GLY A 57 -3.64 -8.95 -1.91
N PRO A 58 -2.32 -8.69 -1.90
CA PRO A 58 -1.83 -7.32 -1.90
C PRO A 58 -2.35 -6.50 -3.08
N ARG A 59 -2.33 -7.07 -4.28
CA ARG A 59 -2.86 -6.41 -5.47
C ARG A 59 -4.35 -6.11 -5.34
N ALA A 60 -5.13 -7.07 -4.88
CA ALA A 60 -6.57 -6.91 -4.71
C ALA A 60 -6.90 -5.85 -3.65
N VAL A 61 -6.17 -5.84 -2.55
CA VAL A 61 -6.36 -4.85 -1.49
C VAL A 61 -6.01 -3.46 -2.00
N ARG A 62 -4.90 -3.31 -2.73
CA ARG A 62 -4.54 -2.02 -3.33
C ARG A 62 -5.61 -1.53 -4.29
N GLU A 63 -6.07 -2.40 -5.17
CA GLU A 63 -7.10 -2.05 -6.15
C GLU A 63 -8.40 -1.61 -5.45
N ALA A 64 -8.86 -2.38 -4.46
CA ALA A 64 -10.04 -2.02 -3.69
C ALA A 64 -9.87 -0.71 -2.93
N SER A 65 -8.67 -0.44 -2.42
CA SER A 65 -8.39 0.78 -1.66
C SER A 65 -8.43 2.04 -2.53
N THR A 66 -8.37 1.93 -3.84
CA THR A 66 -8.46 3.10 -4.72
C THR A 66 -9.83 3.76 -4.68
N LEU A 67 -10.86 3.05 -4.20
CA LEU A 67 -12.18 3.64 -3.96
C LEU A 67 -12.13 4.74 -2.89
N PHE A 68 -11.10 4.74 -2.09
CA PHE A 68 -10.87 5.72 -1.02
C PHE A 68 -9.70 6.64 -1.35
N SER A 69 -9.52 6.96 -2.62
CA SER A 69 -8.36 7.73 -3.09
C SER A 69 -8.31 9.16 -2.60
N PHE A 70 -9.36 9.65 -1.98
CA PHE A 70 -9.34 10.92 -1.29
C PHE A 70 -8.77 10.80 0.12
N GLY A 71 -7.98 9.77 0.36
CA GLY A 71 -7.38 9.48 1.65
C GLY A 71 -6.54 10.61 2.24
N HIS A 72 -5.98 11.50 1.41
CA HIS A 72 -5.30 12.70 1.91
C HIS A 72 -6.21 13.61 2.73
N ALA A 73 -7.51 13.54 2.51
CA ALA A 73 -8.50 14.28 3.32
C ALA A 73 -8.85 13.57 4.63
N GLY A 74 -8.40 12.32 4.79
CA GLY A 74 -8.67 11.53 5.97
C GLY A 74 -10.04 10.89 5.99
N ALA A 75 -10.36 10.31 7.13
CA ALA A 75 -11.65 9.67 7.39
C ALA A 75 -12.30 10.34 8.61
N TYR A 76 -13.48 10.87 8.41
CA TYR A 76 -14.21 11.51 9.50
C TYR A 76 -14.96 10.47 10.33
N ASP A 77 -14.77 10.52 11.64
CA ASP A 77 -15.50 9.71 12.59
C ASP A 77 -16.52 10.59 13.33
N HIS A 78 -17.81 10.34 13.11
CA HIS A 78 -18.85 11.15 13.70
C HIS A 78 -19.04 10.90 15.21
N GLU A 79 -18.62 9.75 15.71
CA GLU A 79 -18.72 9.46 17.14
C GLU A 79 -17.70 10.27 17.93
N ASP A 80 -16.49 10.36 17.41
CA ASP A 80 -15.41 11.14 18.03
C ASP A 80 -15.40 12.60 17.58
N ASP A 81 -16.16 12.95 16.56
CA ASP A 81 -16.12 14.25 15.89
C ASP A 81 -14.70 14.65 15.54
N ALA A 82 -13.97 13.71 14.94
CA ALA A 82 -12.59 13.87 14.58
C ALA A 82 -12.30 13.28 13.21
N THR A 83 -11.34 13.86 12.50
CA THR A 83 -10.86 13.33 11.23
C THR A 83 -9.52 12.64 11.44
N TYR A 84 -9.45 11.38 11.08
CA TYR A 84 -8.24 10.55 11.22
C TYR A 84 -7.57 10.35 9.87
N LEU A 85 -6.28 10.05 9.91
CA LEU A 85 -5.49 9.66 8.73
C LEU A 85 -5.52 10.68 7.61
N ALA A 86 -5.60 11.96 7.97
CA ALA A 86 -5.52 13.05 7.00
C ALA A 86 -4.06 13.29 6.59
N SER A 87 -3.79 14.40 5.90
CA SER A 87 -2.44 14.72 5.40
C SER A 87 -1.40 14.93 6.49
N ASP A 88 -1.80 15.06 7.75
CA ASP A 88 -0.89 15.14 8.89
C ASP A 88 -0.23 13.78 9.22
N VAL A 89 -0.82 12.68 8.75
CA VAL A 89 -0.25 11.33 8.88
C VAL A 89 0.31 10.92 7.52
N ARG A 90 1.61 10.67 7.47
CA ARG A 90 2.27 10.27 6.23
C ARG A 90 2.22 8.76 6.07
N ILE A 91 1.47 8.32 5.08
CA ILE A 91 1.33 6.90 4.73
C ILE A 91 1.95 6.70 3.35
N VAL A 92 2.81 5.71 3.23
CA VAL A 92 3.45 5.37 1.96
C VAL A 92 3.25 3.90 1.64
N ASP A 93 3.27 3.57 0.35
CA ASP A 93 3.22 2.21 -0.14
C ASP A 93 4.64 1.82 -0.57
N LEU A 94 5.16 0.75 0.00
CA LEU A 94 6.50 0.25 -0.32
C LEU A 94 6.50 -0.81 -1.42
N GLY A 95 5.32 -1.18 -1.93
CA GLY A 95 5.20 -2.29 -2.83
C GLY A 95 5.16 -3.62 -2.08
N ASP A 96 5.77 -4.64 -2.65
CA ASP A 96 5.76 -5.98 -2.09
C ASP A 96 7.17 -6.47 -1.79
N ALA A 97 7.28 -7.39 -0.83
CA ALA A 97 8.50 -8.15 -0.63
C ALA A 97 8.77 -9.03 -1.86
N ASP A 98 10.04 -9.26 -2.16
CA ASP A 98 10.41 -10.08 -3.31
C ASP A 98 10.06 -11.54 -3.07
N ILE A 99 9.15 -12.06 -3.87
CA ILE A 99 8.70 -13.45 -3.79
C ILE A 99 9.25 -14.22 -4.99
N ILE A 100 9.93 -15.32 -4.69
CA ILE A 100 10.45 -16.23 -5.71
C ILE A 100 9.61 -17.49 -5.66
N HIS A 101 8.84 -17.75 -6.70
CA HIS A 101 7.82 -18.80 -6.72
C HIS A 101 8.34 -20.20 -6.44
N THR A 102 9.60 -20.48 -6.73
CA THR A 102 10.18 -21.80 -6.53
C THR A 102 11.07 -21.90 -5.31
N LYS A 103 11.22 -20.83 -4.53
CA LYS A 103 12.16 -20.76 -3.41
C LYS A 103 11.49 -20.17 -2.17
N THR A 104 10.91 -21.06 -1.37
CA THR A 104 10.19 -20.68 -0.16
C THR A 104 11.11 -20.01 0.88
N ASP A 105 12.32 -20.55 1.09
CA ASP A 105 13.24 -20.02 2.08
C ASP A 105 13.68 -18.60 1.76
N GLU A 106 13.99 -18.32 0.49
CA GLU A 106 14.37 -16.98 0.05
C GLU A 106 13.20 -16.01 0.14
N SER A 107 12.00 -16.47 -0.18
CA SER A 107 10.79 -15.64 -0.07
C SER A 107 10.52 -15.24 1.38
N HIS A 108 10.64 -16.18 2.31
CA HIS A 108 10.48 -15.89 3.74
C HIS A 108 11.55 -14.91 4.23
N ALA A 109 12.79 -15.07 3.79
CA ALA A 109 13.85 -14.15 4.16
C ALA A 109 13.60 -12.75 3.63
N ASN A 110 13.09 -12.62 2.41
CA ASN A 110 12.75 -11.33 1.81
C ASN A 110 11.57 -10.65 2.54
N ILE A 111 10.59 -11.43 2.97
CA ILE A 111 9.47 -10.90 3.78
C ILE A 111 9.97 -10.39 5.12
N GLU A 112 10.84 -11.16 5.78
CA GLU A 112 11.43 -10.76 7.06
C GLU A 112 12.27 -9.48 6.93
N PHE A 113 12.98 -9.33 5.82
CA PHE A 113 13.77 -8.14 5.55
C PHE A 113 12.90 -6.87 5.45
N GLY A 114 11.74 -6.98 4.80
CA GLY A 114 10.80 -5.86 4.68
C GLY A 114 10.08 -5.57 5.99
#